data_f657066131eb3716462cae4de14d4058
#
_entry.id   f657066131eb3716462cae4de14d4058
#
_cell.length_a   1.000
_cell.length_b   1.000
_cell.length_c   1.000
_cell.angle_alpha   90.00
_cell.angle_beta   90.00
_cell.angle_gamma   90.00
#
_symmetry.space_group_name_H-M   'P 1'
#
loop_
_entity.id
_entity.type
_entity.pdbx_description
1 polymer ?
#
loop_
_entity_poly.entity_id
_entity_poly.type
_entity_poly.pdbx_seq_one_letter_code
_entity_poly.pdbx_strand_id
1 'polypeptide(L)'
;MITIKPSADNPLVLSFDGDMLEVFRLSSSNRVHISIIDNLELKTDKKGLHSLDINTIGGSVLQGNAVDENAFPKITKLIAEVQKAKAGFKFD
;
A
#
# COMPACT_ATOMS: atom_id res chain seq x y z
N MET A 1 7.26 -11.92 3.84
CA MET A 1 5.92 -11.37 3.56
C MET A 1 5.56 -10.32 4.59
N ILE A 2 4.99 -9.23 4.14
CA ILE A 2 4.51 -8.15 5.00
C ILE A 2 2.99 -8.15 4.94
N THR A 3 2.33 -8.18 6.10
CA THR A 3 0.87 -8.10 6.19
C THR A 3 0.52 -7.01 7.19
N ILE A 4 -0.28 -6.04 6.76
CA ILE A 4 -0.60 -4.85 7.56
C ILE A 4 -2.09 -4.54 7.48
N LYS A 5 -2.68 -4.23 8.62
CA LYS A 5 -4.01 -3.64 8.69
C LYS A 5 -3.85 -2.14 8.96
N PRO A 6 -4.07 -1.26 7.97
CA PRO A 6 -3.78 0.17 8.12
C PRO A 6 -4.61 0.86 9.20
N SER A 7 -5.84 0.42 9.41
CA SER A 7 -6.73 1.00 10.42
C SER A 7 -7.56 -0.06 11.10
N ALA A 8 -7.68 0.03 12.44
CA ALA A 8 -8.49 -0.90 13.22
C ALA A 8 -9.97 -0.85 12.84
N ASP A 9 -10.45 0.31 12.38
CA ASP A 9 -11.86 0.54 12.06
C ASP A 9 -12.22 0.18 10.61
N ASN A 10 -11.23 -0.20 9.81
CA ASN A 10 -11.42 -0.49 8.38
C ASN A 10 -11.03 -1.95 8.13
N PRO A 11 -11.88 -2.76 7.48
CA PRO A 11 -11.56 -4.17 7.22
C PRO A 11 -10.47 -4.38 6.17
N LEU A 12 -9.86 -3.33 5.68
CA LEU A 12 -8.77 -3.39 4.69
C LEU A 12 -7.53 -4.05 5.26
N VAL A 13 -6.92 -4.96 4.50
CA VAL A 13 -5.62 -5.57 4.81
C VAL A 13 -4.74 -5.49 3.59
N LEU A 14 -3.48 -5.12 3.79
CA LEU A 14 -2.45 -5.10 2.75
C LEU A 14 -1.47 -6.24 2.98
N SER A 15 -1.08 -6.91 1.90
CA SER A 15 -0.07 -7.97 1.95
C SER A 15 0.90 -7.80 0.79
N PHE A 16 2.19 -7.94 1.07
CA PHE A 16 3.25 -7.83 0.05
C PHE A 16 4.22 -8.99 0.20
N ASP A 17 4.42 -9.74 -0.89
CA ASP A 17 5.30 -10.92 -0.88
C ASP A 17 6.66 -10.68 -1.57
N GLY A 18 6.92 -9.47 -2.03
CA GLY A 18 8.13 -9.12 -2.78
C GLY A 18 7.87 -8.84 -4.25
N ASP A 19 6.81 -9.41 -4.82
CA ASP A 19 6.42 -9.21 -6.22
C ASP A 19 5.00 -8.68 -6.36
N MET A 20 4.09 -9.16 -5.52
CA MET A 20 2.67 -8.84 -5.59
C MET A 20 2.23 -8.10 -4.34
N LEU A 21 1.58 -6.97 -4.54
CA LEU A 21 0.87 -6.26 -3.49
C LEU A 21 -0.60 -6.63 -3.58
N GLU A 22 -1.16 -7.19 -2.50
CA GLU A 22 -2.57 -7.53 -2.43
C GLU A 22 -3.29 -6.59 -1.48
N VAL A 23 -4.46 -6.14 -1.94
CA VAL A 23 -5.34 -5.26 -1.17
C VAL A 23 -6.63 -6.04 -0.94
N PHE A 24 -6.81 -6.49 0.29
CA PHE A 24 -8.00 -7.26 0.68
C PHE A 24 -9.03 -6.33 1.29
N ARG A 25 -10.22 -6.36 0.73
CA ARG A 25 -11.38 -5.66 1.27
C ARG A 25 -12.38 -6.69 1.78
N LEU A 26 -13.45 -6.21 2.39
CA LEU A 26 -14.47 -7.08 3.00
C LEU A 26 -15.01 -8.14 2.02
N SER A 27 -15.24 -7.74 0.77
CA SER A 27 -15.87 -8.62 -0.23
C SER A 27 -15.11 -8.71 -1.54
N SER A 28 -13.88 -8.17 -1.59
CA SER A 28 -13.10 -8.19 -2.84
C SER A 28 -11.61 -8.07 -2.53
N SER A 29 -10.79 -8.38 -3.51
CA SER A 29 -9.35 -8.16 -3.43
C SER A 29 -8.80 -7.70 -4.76
N ASN A 30 -7.70 -6.94 -4.69
CA ASN A 30 -6.91 -6.55 -5.86
C ASN A 30 -5.50 -7.07 -5.67
N ARG A 31 -4.93 -7.67 -6.72
CA ARG A 31 -3.54 -8.10 -6.75
C ARG A 31 -2.82 -7.24 -7.78
N VAL A 32 -1.73 -6.63 -7.37
CA VAL A 32 -0.99 -5.69 -8.21
C VAL A 32 0.47 -6.10 -8.22
N HIS A 33 1.00 -6.40 -9.41
CA HIS A 33 2.42 -6.69 -9.57
C HIS A 33 3.22 -5.38 -9.46
N ILE A 34 4.44 -5.45 -8.90
CA ILE A 34 5.29 -4.28 -8.71
C ILE A 34 5.55 -3.51 -10.00
N SER A 35 5.56 -4.21 -11.16
CA SER A 35 5.83 -3.57 -12.46
C SER A 35 4.76 -2.56 -12.86
N ILE A 36 3.53 -2.68 -12.35
CA ILE A 36 2.45 -1.76 -12.69
C ILE A 36 2.12 -0.78 -11.58
N ILE A 37 2.79 -0.87 -10.44
CA ILE A 37 2.64 0.11 -9.37
C ILE A 37 3.36 1.40 -9.80
N ASP A 38 2.64 2.51 -9.82
CA ASP A 38 3.21 3.81 -10.08
C ASP A 38 3.82 4.37 -8.81
N ASN A 39 3.01 4.55 -7.78
CA ASN A 39 3.52 4.96 -6.47
C ASN A 39 2.58 4.56 -5.34
N LEU A 40 3.16 4.52 -4.13
CA LEU A 40 2.42 4.48 -2.88
C LEU A 40 2.72 5.77 -2.14
N GLU A 41 1.68 6.49 -1.75
CA GLU A 41 1.85 7.79 -1.11
C GLU A 41 1.17 7.80 0.25
N LEU A 42 1.96 8.10 1.28
CA LEU A 42 1.48 8.24 2.65
C LEU A 42 1.44 9.72 2.98
N LYS A 43 0.24 10.22 3.29
CA LYS A 43 -0.01 11.65 3.53
C LYS A 43 -0.42 11.88 4.96
N THR A 44 -0.11 13.05 5.47
CA THR A 44 -0.56 13.51 6.78
C THR A 44 -1.17 14.91 6.59
N ASP A 45 -2.40 15.08 7.05
CA ASP A 45 -3.08 16.37 6.93
C ASP A 45 -2.72 17.32 8.08
N LYS A 46 -3.34 18.50 8.08
CA LYS A 46 -3.07 19.52 9.10
C LYS A 46 -3.51 19.10 10.50
N LYS A 47 -4.42 18.13 10.60
CA LYS A 47 -4.92 17.61 11.87
C LYS A 47 -4.10 16.42 12.38
N GLY A 48 -3.07 16.02 11.62
CA GLY A 48 -2.24 14.86 11.97
C GLY A 48 -2.84 13.53 11.57
N LEU A 49 -3.89 13.53 10.76
CA LEU A 49 -4.51 12.29 10.26
C LEU A 49 -3.75 11.79 9.03
N HIS A 50 -3.45 10.49 9.05
CA HIS A 50 -2.69 9.87 7.97
C HIS A 50 -3.60 9.15 6.99
N SER A 51 -3.21 9.15 5.72
CA SER A 51 -3.93 8.41 4.68
C SER A 51 -2.95 7.82 3.67
N LEU A 52 -3.38 6.74 3.00
CA LEU A 52 -2.57 6.02 2.01
C LEU A 52 -3.27 6.00 0.67
N ASP A 53 -2.51 6.34 -0.38
CA ASP A 53 -2.91 6.18 -1.77
C ASP A 53 -2.02 5.13 -2.42
N ILE A 54 -2.62 4.25 -3.22
CA ILE A 54 -1.88 3.30 -4.05
C ILE A 54 -2.29 3.54 -5.49
N ASN A 55 -1.35 3.98 -6.31
CA ASN A 55 -1.58 4.32 -7.71
C ASN A 55 -0.84 3.35 -8.63
N THR A 56 -1.52 2.95 -9.68
CA THR A 56 -0.94 2.12 -10.74
C THR A 56 -0.95 2.87 -12.05
N ILE A 57 -0.29 2.32 -13.07
CA ILE A 57 -0.32 2.90 -14.41
C ILE A 57 -1.71 2.91 -15.02
N GLY A 58 -2.63 2.10 -14.49
CA GLY A 58 -4.02 2.04 -14.95
C GLY A 58 -5.02 2.79 -14.08
N GLY A 59 -4.58 3.41 -13.00
CA GLY A 59 -5.45 4.16 -12.09
C GLY A 59 -5.19 3.85 -10.63
N SER A 60 -6.03 4.40 -9.75
CA SER A 60 -5.89 4.22 -8.30
C SER A 60 -6.50 2.90 -7.84
N VAL A 61 -5.78 2.17 -7.01
CA VAL A 61 -6.29 0.99 -6.30
C VAL A 61 -6.83 1.38 -4.93
N LEU A 62 -6.16 2.28 -4.23
CA LEU A 62 -6.60 2.89 -2.99
C LEU A 62 -6.45 4.39 -3.07
N GLN A 63 -7.39 5.12 -2.48
CA GLN A 63 -7.31 6.57 -2.42
C GLN A 63 -7.88 7.06 -1.09
N GLY A 64 -7.05 7.81 -0.34
CA GLY A 64 -7.47 8.44 0.89
C GLY A 64 -7.82 7.46 2.01
N ASN A 65 -7.24 6.27 2.02
CA ASN A 65 -7.53 5.28 3.06
C ASN A 65 -6.83 5.64 4.37
N ALA A 66 -7.61 5.65 5.45
CA ALA A 66 -7.10 6.00 6.77
C ALA A 66 -6.00 5.06 7.23
N VAL A 67 -4.97 5.62 7.86
CA VAL A 67 -3.86 4.88 8.46
C VAL A 67 -3.75 5.33 9.92
N ASP A 68 -3.88 4.38 10.84
CA ASP A 68 -3.75 4.66 12.26
C ASP A 68 -2.30 5.01 12.62
N GLU A 69 -2.13 5.76 13.70
CA GLU A 69 -0.82 6.20 14.16
C GLU A 69 0.13 5.02 14.38
N ASN A 70 -0.36 3.93 14.96
CA ASN A 70 0.47 2.75 15.22
C ASN A 70 0.81 1.95 13.96
N ALA A 71 0.05 2.13 12.88
CA ALA A 71 0.33 1.49 11.60
C ALA A 71 1.28 2.31 10.71
N PHE A 72 1.43 3.59 11.00
CA PHE A 72 2.23 4.51 10.19
C PHE A 72 3.65 4.00 9.92
N PRO A 73 4.44 3.59 10.94
CA PRO A 73 5.79 3.08 10.67
C PRO A 73 5.78 1.78 9.86
N LYS A 74 4.76 0.96 10.02
CA LYS A 74 4.63 -0.30 9.25
C LYS A 74 4.34 0.00 7.78
N ILE A 75 3.48 0.98 7.51
CA ILE A 75 3.18 1.41 6.14
C ILE A 75 4.41 2.05 5.50
N THR A 76 5.16 2.86 6.24
CA THR A 76 6.41 3.45 5.77
C THR A 76 7.39 2.36 5.33
N LYS A 77 7.51 1.31 6.13
CA LYS A 77 8.37 0.17 5.80
C LYS A 77 7.86 -0.56 4.56
N LEU A 78 6.56 -0.76 4.44
CA LEU A 78 5.96 -1.39 3.26
C LEU A 78 6.30 -0.60 2.00
N ILE A 79 6.15 0.71 2.02
CA ILE A 79 6.46 1.58 0.88
C ILE A 79 7.94 1.42 0.49
N ALA A 80 8.84 1.43 1.46
CA ALA A 80 10.27 1.25 1.20
C ALA A 80 10.57 -0.09 0.56
N GLU A 81 9.93 -1.17 1.02
CA GLU A 81 10.12 -2.51 0.47
C GLU A 81 9.58 -2.61 -0.96
N VAL A 82 8.44 -1.99 -1.24
CA VAL A 82 7.87 -1.97 -2.60
C VAL A 82 8.78 -1.18 -3.54
N GLN A 83 9.29 -0.03 -3.10
CA GLN A 83 10.21 0.78 -3.91
C GLN A 83 11.50 0.02 -4.21
N LYS A 84 12.04 -0.69 -3.22
CA LYS A 84 13.23 -1.50 -3.39
C LYS A 84 13.00 -2.63 -4.40
N ALA A 85 11.87 -3.31 -4.29
CA ALA A 85 11.50 -4.38 -5.22
C ALA A 85 11.33 -3.85 -6.65
N LYS A 86 10.71 -2.69 -6.83
CA LYS A 86 10.56 -2.04 -8.14
C LYS A 86 11.93 -1.71 -8.74
N ALA A 87 12.84 -1.16 -7.93
CA ALA A 87 14.17 -0.77 -8.39
C ALA A 87 14.97 -1.97 -8.87
N GLY A 88 14.75 -3.14 -8.28
CA GLY A 88 15.42 -4.37 -8.67
C GLY A 88 14.72 -5.15 -9.79
N PHE A 89 13.52 -4.74 -10.18
CA PHE A 89 12.75 -5.45 -11.19
C PHE A 89 13.18 -5.03 -12.59
N LYS A 90 13.37 -6.01 -13.46
CA LYS A 90 13.74 -5.77 -14.86
C LYS A 90 12.89 -6.65 -15.77
N PHE A 91 12.40 -6.07 -16.84
CA PHE A 91 11.80 -6.82 -17.94
C PHE A 91 12.92 -7.39 -18.82
N ASP A 92 12.77 -8.64 -19.18
CA ASP A 92 13.67 -9.27 -20.16
C ASP A 92 13.20 -9.03 -21.59
#